data_bfcf7ffe89682c8f3a7c27f6a455885a
#
_entry.id   bfcf7ffe89682c8f3a7c27f6a455885a
#
_cell.length_a   1.000
_cell.length_b   1.000
_cell.length_c   1.000
_cell.angle_alpha   90.00
_cell.angle_beta   90.00
_cell.angle_gamma   90.00
#
_symmetry.space_group_name_H-M   'P 1'
#
loop_
_entity.id
_entity.type
_entity.pdbx_description
1 polymer ?
#
loop_
_entity_poly.entity_id
_entity_poly.type
_entity_poly.pdbx_seq_one_letter_code
_entity_poly.pdbx_strand_id
1 'polypeptide(L)'
;MPLHLRALTGSIERKRSLTLHNAETIVKALVTGGTGFVGSHLVRVLLERGEQVRCLVRSTSRRDNLEDLHVEFVTGDLRDLDSLRRAAKGCRVVYHCAADYRLWCKDPTEMYQSNVEGSNNVMQAAFDEGVERVVYTSTVGCLGLNDNGAPANEDTPVAIDDMIGHYKRSKFLAEEKVREWANRGLPVVIVNPSTPVGELDIKPTPTGKIIVDFLRGKMFGYVDTGMNLIDVRDCAEGHVLAAEKGRVGERYIFGGRNLTLKELFDALASVTEIPSPTMKVPHWVAETYARIENFWSIDIARREPDVPLESVKLARHKMWFDASKAVRDLGLPQNPIEPALDRAVKWFRGHGYV
;
A
#
# COMPACT_ATOMS: atom_id res chain seq x y z
N MET A 1 -27.81 52.85 52.65
CA MET A 1 -26.51 52.87 51.97
C MET A 1 -25.82 51.55 52.17
N PRO A 2 -25.15 51.00 51.16
CA PRO A 2 -25.59 50.66 49.81
C PRO A 2 -25.46 49.16 49.54
N LEU A 3 -26.44 48.63 48.86
CA LEU A 3 -26.41 47.33 48.19
C LEU A 3 -26.11 47.59 46.69
N HIS A 4 -24.87 47.54 46.28
CA HIS A 4 -24.50 47.44 44.83
C HIS A 4 -22.97 47.28 44.72
N LEU A 5 -22.46 46.04 44.89
CA LEU A 5 -21.07 45.67 44.45
C LEU A 5 -20.84 44.14 44.56
N ARG A 6 -21.76 43.30 44.08
CA ARG A 6 -21.51 41.84 44.01
C ARG A 6 -21.99 41.16 42.74
N ALA A 7 -22.14 41.90 41.66
CA ALA A 7 -22.67 41.29 40.40
C ALA A 7 -21.71 41.38 39.19
N LEU A 8 -20.45 41.78 39.36
CA LEU A 8 -19.52 41.94 38.23
C LEU A 8 -18.32 40.99 38.22
N THR A 9 -18.10 40.17 39.25
CA THR A 9 -16.99 39.22 39.28
C THR A 9 -17.35 37.81 38.77
N GLY A 10 -18.64 37.45 38.71
CA GLY A 10 -19.08 36.12 38.24
C GLY A 10 -19.17 35.92 36.73
N SER A 11 -19.07 37.00 35.94
CA SER A 11 -19.23 36.98 34.49
C SER A 11 -17.90 36.82 33.72
N ILE A 12 -16.77 37.12 34.35
CA ILE A 12 -15.43 37.05 33.72
C ILE A 12 -14.82 35.62 33.89
N GLU A 13 -15.12 34.98 35.01
CA GLU A 13 -14.64 33.59 35.22
C GLU A 13 -15.43 32.53 34.38
N ARG A 14 -16.73 32.76 34.12
CA ARG A 14 -17.51 31.85 33.22
C ARG A 14 -17.14 31.99 31.74
N LYS A 15 -16.59 33.15 31.30
CA LYS A 15 -16.08 33.30 29.92
C LYS A 15 -14.70 32.74 29.70
N ARG A 16 -13.89 32.54 30.77
CA ARG A 16 -12.60 31.85 30.66
C ARG A 16 -12.68 30.31 30.67
N SER A 17 -13.77 29.76 31.20
CA SER A 17 -13.99 28.30 31.23
C SER A 17 -14.60 27.71 29.95
N LEU A 18 -15.11 28.55 29.03
CA LEU A 18 -15.76 28.11 27.79
C LEU A 18 -14.84 28.19 26.55
N THR A 19 -13.58 28.64 26.72
CA THR A 19 -12.60 28.78 25.64
C THR A 19 -11.47 27.74 25.71
N LEU A 20 -11.59 26.71 26.58
CA LEU A 20 -10.57 25.68 26.74
C LEU A 20 -11.09 24.26 26.38
N HIS A 21 -12.20 24.16 25.65
CA HIS A 21 -12.68 22.88 25.14
C HIS A 21 -12.81 22.96 23.62
N ASN A 22 -11.72 22.95 22.93
CA ASN A 22 -11.50 22.42 21.57
C ASN A 22 -10.11 22.83 21.08
N ALA A 23 -9.07 22.52 21.85
CA ALA A 23 -7.81 22.19 21.22
C ALA A 23 -8.05 20.78 20.64
N GLU A 24 -8.48 20.68 19.38
CA GLU A 24 -8.40 19.44 18.64
C GLU A 24 -7.00 18.89 18.87
N THR A 25 -6.90 17.76 19.53
CA THR A 25 -5.59 17.16 19.83
C THR A 25 -5.05 16.73 18.47
N ILE A 26 -4.11 17.53 17.93
CA ILE A 26 -3.47 17.23 16.65
C ILE A 26 -2.85 15.84 16.77
N VAL A 27 -3.36 14.90 15.99
CA VAL A 27 -2.88 13.52 15.99
C VAL A 27 -1.53 13.49 15.28
N LYS A 28 -0.54 12.91 15.94
CA LYS A 28 0.77 12.67 15.33
C LYS A 28 0.82 11.24 14.81
N ALA A 29 0.95 11.09 13.51
CA ALA A 29 1.05 9.81 12.83
C ALA A 29 2.49 9.50 12.41
N LEU A 30 2.95 8.26 12.66
CA LEU A 30 4.17 7.73 12.06
C LEU A 30 3.81 6.97 10.78
N VAL A 31 4.45 7.31 9.66
CA VAL A 31 4.34 6.58 8.40
C VAL A 31 5.70 5.98 8.04
N THR A 32 5.79 4.66 7.99
CA THR A 32 6.93 3.99 7.36
C THR A 32 6.61 3.76 5.88
N GLY A 33 7.60 3.92 5.01
CA GLY A 33 7.36 3.84 3.56
C GLY A 33 6.63 5.04 2.98
N GLY A 34 6.57 6.17 3.71
CA GLY A 34 5.92 7.42 3.26
C GLY A 34 6.48 7.99 1.97
N THR A 35 7.72 7.68 1.59
CA THR A 35 8.31 8.10 0.32
C THR A 35 7.93 7.21 -0.87
N GLY A 36 7.26 6.08 -0.61
CA GLY A 36 6.80 5.14 -1.64
C GLY A 36 5.47 5.55 -2.28
N PHE A 37 5.00 4.75 -3.24
CA PHE A 37 3.79 5.03 -4.01
C PHE A 37 2.54 5.21 -3.13
N VAL A 38 2.09 4.16 -2.44
CA VAL A 38 0.91 4.23 -1.55
C VAL A 38 1.17 5.16 -0.35
N GLY A 39 2.37 5.06 0.27
CA GLY A 39 2.68 5.83 1.45
C GLY A 39 2.70 7.34 1.22
N SER A 40 3.12 7.83 0.04
CA SER A 40 3.12 9.26 -0.27
C SER A 40 1.70 9.84 -0.46
N HIS A 41 0.78 9.05 -1.00
CA HIS A 41 -0.64 9.41 -1.03
C HIS A 41 -1.26 9.43 0.36
N LEU A 42 -0.94 8.42 1.20
CA LEU A 42 -1.38 8.41 2.59
C LEU A 42 -0.89 9.64 3.38
N VAL A 43 0.38 10.02 3.19
CA VAL A 43 0.92 11.24 3.81
C VAL A 43 0.11 12.47 3.40
N ARG A 44 -0.26 12.62 2.13
CA ARG A 44 -1.10 13.72 1.66
C ARG A 44 -2.48 13.73 2.32
N VAL A 45 -3.15 12.58 2.35
CA VAL A 45 -4.46 12.45 3.01
C VAL A 45 -4.39 12.85 4.49
N LEU A 46 -3.36 12.40 5.21
CA LEU A 46 -3.17 12.75 6.63
C LEU A 46 -2.96 14.25 6.82
N LEU A 47 -2.14 14.88 5.99
CA LEU A 47 -1.89 16.34 6.04
C LEU A 47 -3.15 17.15 5.68
N GLU A 48 -3.92 16.73 4.67
CA GLU A 48 -5.20 17.34 4.29
C GLU A 48 -6.23 17.28 5.42
N ARG A 49 -6.15 16.28 6.29
CA ARG A 49 -6.97 16.14 7.51
C ARG A 49 -6.41 16.91 8.70
N GLY A 50 -5.32 17.67 8.53
CA GLY A 50 -4.70 18.47 9.59
C GLY A 50 -3.83 17.68 10.57
N GLU A 51 -3.49 16.43 10.27
CA GLU A 51 -2.63 15.61 11.13
C GLU A 51 -1.14 16.01 11.00
N GLN A 52 -0.39 15.84 12.08
CA GLN A 52 1.07 15.94 12.03
C GLN A 52 1.65 14.60 11.59
N VAL A 53 2.45 14.62 10.53
CA VAL A 53 3.02 13.39 9.97
C VAL A 53 4.52 13.34 10.19
N ARG A 54 4.97 12.21 10.76
CA ARG A 54 6.37 11.81 10.85
C ARG A 54 6.61 10.67 9.88
N CYS A 55 7.62 10.79 8.99
CA CYS A 55 8.02 9.75 8.06
C CYS A 55 9.33 9.11 8.49
N LEU A 56 9.34 7.79 8.67
CA LEU A 56 10.58 7.02 8.82
C LEU A 56 11.23 6.89 7.44
N VAL A 57 12.49 7.33 7.32
CA VAL A 57 13.26 7.26 6.08
C VAL A 57 14.66 6.72 6.35
N ARG A 58 15.22 5.97 5.40
CA ARG A 58 16.65 5.62 5.43
C ARG A 58 17.48 6.81 4.96
N SER A 59 18.74 6.89 5.35
CA SER A 59 19.65 7.96 4.87
C SER A 59 19.75 8.02 3.34
N THR A 60 19.54 6.88 2.66
CA THR A 60 19.58 6.73 1.19
C THR A 60 18.20 6.89 0.52
N SER A 61 17.14 7.15 1.27
CA SER A 61 15.78 7.26 0.70
C SER A 61 15.64 8.51 -0.17
N ARG A 62 15.14 8.34 -1.37
CA ARG A 62 14.65 9.45 -2.19
C ARG A 62 13.39 10.03 -1.53
N ARG A 63 13.21 11.35 -1.61
CA ARG A 63 12.10 12.07 -0.96
C ARG A 63 11.22 12.82 -1.96
N ASP A 64 11.46 12.61 -3.26
CA ASP A 64 10.84 13.37 -4.35
C ASP A 64 9.31 13.44 -4.22
N ASN A 65 8.67 12.33 -3.79
CA ASN A 65 7.23 12.30 -3.56
C ASN A 65 6.73 13.15 -2.39
N LEU A 66 7.62 13.70 -1.55
CA LEU A 66 7.29 14.44 -0.34
C LEU A 66 7.96 15.83 -0.27
N GLU A 67 8.64 16.27 -1.35
CA GLU A 67 9.42 17.53 -1.35
C GLU A 67 8.55 18.77 -1.11
N ASP A 68 7.30 18.73 -1.55
CA ASP A 68 6.31 19.80 -1.43
C ASP A 68 5.50 19.77 -0.12
N LEU A 69 5.81 18.84 0.79
CA LEU A 69 5.00 18.56 1.97
C LEU A 69 5.72 18.86 3.28
N HIS A 70 4.98 19.45 4.23
CA HIS A 70 5.45 19.68 5.59
C HIS A 70 5.36 18.40 6.43
N VAL A 71 6.41 17.59 6.43
CA VAL A 71 6.52 16.35 7.22
C VAL A 71 7.79 16.35 8.07
N GLU A 72 7.71 15.73 9.25
CA GLU A 72 8.89 15.46 10.07
C GLU A 72 9.59 14.19 9.54
N PHE A 73 10.87 14.30 9.16
CA PHE A 73 11.67 13.13 8.76
C PHE A 73 12.50 12.64 9.93
N VAL A 74 12.38 11.34 10.22
CA VAL A 74 13.23 10.62 11.18
C VAL A 74 14.01 9.55 10.47
N THR A 75 15.33 9.58 10.60
CA THR A 75 16.20 8.56 10.00
C THR A 75 16.18 7.29 10.84
N GLY A 76 15.95 6.15 10.20
CA GLY A 76 15.97 4.82 10.81
C GLY A 76 15.85 3.71 9.77
N ASP A 77 15.88 2.47 10.24
CA ASP A 77 15.76 1.25 9.44
C ASP A 77 14.78 0.28 10.12
N LEU A 78 13.99 -0.47 9.35
CA LEU A 78 13.06 -1.47 9.89
C LEU A 78 13.79 -2.56 10.69
N ARG A 79 15.06 -2.79 10.41
CA ARG A 79 15.92 -3.77 11.09
C ARG A 79 16.54 -3.23 12.38
N ASP A 80 16.41 -1.94 12.67
CA ASP A 80 16.91 -1.27 13.88
C ASP A 80 15.73 -0.88 14.79
N LEU A 81 15.44 -1.75 15.78
CA LEU A 81 14.34 -1.57 16.71
C LEU A 81 14.45 -0.25 17.51
N ASP A 82 15.65 0.17 17.88
CA ASP A 82 15.83 1.41 18.66
C ASP A 82 15.53 2.65 17.80
N SER A 83 15.86 2.62 16.50
CA SER A 83 15.44 3.69 15.59
C SER A 83 13.93 3.76 15.43
N LEU A 84 13.26 2.60 15.43
CA LEU A 84 11.79 2.51 15.34
C LEU A 84 11.11 3.04 16.61
N ARG A 85 11.62 2.71 17.82
CA ARG A 85 11.14 3.27 19.08
C ARG A 85 11.25 4.79 19.09
N ARG A 86 12.42 5.33 18.72
CA ARG A 86 12.59 6.79 18.57
C ARG A 86 11.59 7.41 17.59
N ALA A 87 11.33 6.73 16.48
CA ALA A 87 10.36 7.18 15.47
C ALA A 87 8.92 7.14 15.98
N ALA A 88 8.52 6.08 16.68
CA ALA A 88 7.16 5.89 17.21
C ALA A 88 6.85 6.76 18.42
N LYS A 89 7.87 7.24 19.13
CA LYS A 89 7.72 8.01 20.36
C LYS A 89 6.83 9.25 20.17
N GLY A 90 5.74 9.29 20.96
CA GLY A 90 4.76 10.39 20.93
C GLY A 90 3.83 10.37 19.70
N CYS A 91 3.83 9.31 18.90
CA CYS A 91 2.86 9.10 17.86
C CYS A 91 1.66 8.32 18.41
N ARG A 92 0.45 8.69 17.99
CA ARG A 92 -0.78 7.98 18.36
C ARG A 92 -1.10 6.86 17.39
N VAL A 93 -0.78 7.05 16.11
CA VAL A 93 -1.06 6.09 15.04
C VAL A 93 0.23 5.74 14.31
N VAL A 94 0.41 4.47 13.98
CA VAL A 94 1.49 3.99 13.10
C VAL A 94 0.88 3.39 11.84
N TYR A 95 1.25 3.92 10.69
CA TYR A 95 0.94 3.36 9.38
C TYR A 95 2.20 2.69 8.84
N HIS A 96 2.17 1.37 8.74
CA HIS A 96 3.32 0.60 8.27
C HIS A 96 3.12 0.18 6.82
N CYS A 97 3.55 1.06 5.87
CA CYS A 97 3.48 0.82 4.43
C CYS A 97 4.81 0.36 3.81
N ALA A 98 5.90 0.41 4.58
CA ALA A 98 7.22 0.01 4.07
C ALA A 98 7.27 -1.50 3.83
N ALA A 99 7.69 -1.90 2.62
CA ALA A 99 7.96 -3.28 2.26
C ALA A 99 8.97 -3.34 1.10
N ASP A 100 9.70 -4.45 1.00
CA ASP A 100 10.40 -4.82 -0.23
C ASP A 100 9.43 -5.62 -1.11
N TYR A 101 9.05 -5.05 -2.27
CA TYR A 101 8.06 -5.62 -3.18
C TYR A 101 8.66 -6.13 -4.50
N ARG A 102 9.99 -6.30 -4.55
CA ARG A 102 10.66 -6.86 -5.75
C ARG A 102 10.13 -8.26 -6.04
N LEU A 103 9.65 -8.51 -7.25
CA LEU A 103 9.20 -9.83 -7.67
C LEU A 103 10.38 -10.78 -7.95
N TRP A 104 11.56 -10.23 -8.19
CA TRP A 104 12.80 -10.97 -8.36
C TRP A 104 13.93 -10.35 -7.55
N CYS A 105 14.75 -11.17 -6.93
CA CYS A 105 16.00 -10.79 -6.29
C CYS A 105 16.96 -11.98 -6.31
N LYS A 106 18.26 -11.69 -6.43
CA LYS A 106 19.30 -12.74 -6.45
C LYS A 106 19.41 -13.45 -5.09
N ASP A 107 19.35 -12.68 -4.02
CA ASP A 107 19.34 -13.15 -2.64
C ASP A 107 18.11 -12.57 -1.92
N PRO A 108 17.17 -13.42 -1.47
CA PRO A 108 15.97 -12.97 -0.80
C PRO A 108 16.16 -12.63 0.68
N THR A 109 17.34 -12.84 1.25
CA THR A 109 17.59 -12.65 2.70
C THR A 109 17.20 -11.25 3.16
N GLU A 110 17.60 -10.20 2.43
CA GLU A 110 17.25 -8.82 2.76
C GLU A 110 15.74 -8.58 2.73
N MET A 111 15.04 -9.20 1.78
CA MET A 111 13.59 -9.11 1.68
C MET A 111 12.90 -9.70 2.91
N TYR A 112 13.31 -10.87 3.38
CA TYR A 112 12.75 -11.49 4.59
C TYR A 112 13.10 -10.68 5.82
N GLN A 113 14.32 -10.19 5.95
CA GLN A 113 14.71 -9.29 7.04
C GLN A 113 13.87 -8.01 7.08
N SER A 114 13.65 -7.39 5.91
CA SER A 114 12.87 -6.16 5.85
C SER A 114 11.37 -6.40 6.05
N ASN A 115 10.80 -7.43 5.39
CA ASN A 115 9.36 -7.65 5.41
C ASN A 115 8.91 -8.39 6.69
N VAL A 116 9.62 -9.42 7.13
CA VAL A 116 9.20 -10.23 8.30
C VAL A 116 9.74 -9.64 9.58
N GLU A 117 11.07 -9.57 9.72
CA GLU A 117 11.70 -9.07 10.94
C GLU A 117 11.42 -7.58 11.12
N GLY A 118 11.49 -6.80 10.03
CA GLY A 118 11.18 -5.37 10.04
C GLY A 118 9.74 -5.07 10.46
N SER A 119 8.75 -5.83 9.97
CA SER A 119 7.36 -5.66 10.43
C SER A 119 7.19 -6.04 11.89
N ASN A 120 7.83 -7.14 12.33
CA ASN A 120 7.83 -7.51 13.76
C ASN A 120 8.43 -6.40 14.64
N ASN A 121 9.53 -5.79 14.22
CA ASN A 121 10.17 -4.69 14.95
C ASN A 121 9.28 -3.44 15.02
N VAL A 122 8.55 -3.12 13.93
CA VAL A 122 7.59 -2.01 13.94
C VAL A 122 6.45 -2.28 14.92
N MET A 123 5.92 -3.50 14.96
CA MET A 123 4.89 -3.88 15.93
C MET A 123 5.41 -3.81 17.37
N GLN A 124 6.64 -4.31 17.60
CA GLN A 124 7.30 -4.21 18.91
C GLN A 124 7.48 -2.74 19.35
N ALA A 125 7.99 -1.88 18.47
CA ALA A 125 8.18 -0.46 18.77
C ALA A 125 6.85 0.23 19.06
N ALA A 126 5.80 -0.05 18.28
CA ALA A 126 4.46 0.48 18.51
C ALA A 126 3.88 0.03 19.87
N PHE A 127 4.10 -1.23 20.25
CA PHE A 127 3.67 -1.77 21.55
C PHE A 127 4.43 -1.11 22.71
N ASP A 128 5.76 -1.02 22.60
CA ASP A 128 6.62 -0.43 23.64
C ASP A 128 6.31 1.06 23.90
N GLU A 129 5.95 1.80 22.84
CA GLU A 129 5.62 3.23 22.92
C GLU A 129 4.12 3.50 23.20
N GLY A 130 3.32 2.46 23.38
CA GLY A 130 1.89 2.60 23.72
C GLY A 130 1.04 3.23 22.63
N VAL A 131 1.34 2.94 21.36
CA VAL A 131 0.61 3.47 20.22
C VAL A 131 -0.85 3.01 20.25
N GLU A 132 -1.79 3.95 20.05
CA GLU A 132 -3.23 3.71 20.16
C GLU A 132 -3.80 2.92 18.97
N ARG A 133 -3.13 2.96 17.80
CA ARG A 133 -3.57 2.27 16.59
C ARG A 133 -2.39 1.98 15.65
N VAL A 134 -2.38 0.78 15.09
CA VAL A 134 -1.48 0.42 13.99
C VAL A 134 -2.30 0.01 12.77
N VAL A 135 -1.96 0.52 11.59
CA VAL A 135 -2.46 0.04 10.30
C VAL A 135 -1.31 -0.62 9.57
N TYR A 136 -1.38 -1.92 9.40
CA TYR A 136 -0.37 -2.71 8.70
C TYR A 136 -0.78 -2.93 7.24
N THR A 137 0.03 -2.46 6.31
CA THR A 137 -0.18 -2.67 4.88
C THR A 137 0.38 -4.02 4.47
N SER A 138 -0.50 -5.00 4.31
CA SER A 138 -0.21 -6.29 3.71
C SER A 138 -0.43 -6.24 2.18
N THR A 139 -0.99 -7.27 1.59
CA THR A 139 -1.32 -7.35 0.16
C THR A 139 -2.37 -8.44 -0.07
N VAL A 140 -3.21 -8.31 -1.09
CA VAL A 140 -4.05 -9.44 -1.54
C VAL A 140 -3.22 -10.65 -1.98
N GLY A 141 -1.92 -10.45 -2.26
CA GLY A 141 -0.99 -11.54 -2.56
C GLY A 141 -0.81 -12.56 -1.43
N CYS A 142 -1.24 -12.23 -0.19
CA CYS A 142 -1.24 -13.12 0.98
C CYS A 142 -2.57 -13.84 1.19
N LEU A 143 -3.56 -13.62 0.32
CA LEU A 143 -4.87 -14.23 0.41
C LEU A 143 -4.98 -15.40 -0.57
N GLY A 144 -5.90 -16.33 -0.27
CA GLY A 144 -6.25 -17.42 -1.17
C GLY A 144 -6.94 -16.94 -2.45
N LEU A 145 -6.99 -17.81 -3.43
CA LEU A 145 -7.76 -17.62 -4.65
C LEU A 145 -8.81 -18.74 -4.77
N ASN A 146 -9.92 -18.45 -5.42
CA ASN A 146 -10.95 -19.45 -5.67
C ASN A 146 -10.68 -20.18 -6.99
N ASP A 147 -10.64 -21.52 -6.97
CA ASP A 147 -10.37 -22.36 -8.14
C ASP A 147 -11.41 -22.18 -9.26
N ASN A 148 -12.64 -21.78 -8.91
CA ASN A 148 -13.72 -21.54 -9.87
C ASN A 148 -13.66 -20.17 -10.54
N GLY A 149 -12.66 -19.34 -10.23
CA GLY A 149 -12.48 -17.98 -10.76
C GLY A 149 -13.42 -16.94 -10.18
N ALA A 150 -14.19 -17.25 -9.13
CA ALA A 150 -14.96 -16.24 -8.39
C ALA A 150 -13.99 -15.31 -7.59
N PRO A 151 -14.37 -14.05 -7.34
CA PRO A 151 -13.57 -13.18 -6.50
C PRO A 151 -13.32 -13.79 -5.11
N ALA A 152 -12.07 -13.76 -4.64
CA ALA A 152 -11.69 -14.19 -3.30
C ALA A 152 -11.93 -13.07 -2.28
N ASN A 153 -12.11 -13.43 -1.02
CA ASN A 153 -12.30 -12.49 0.09
C ASN A 153 -11.32 -12.77 1.23
N GLU A 154 -11.45 -12.06 2.33
CA GLU A 154 -10.57 -12.16 3.49
C GLU A 154 -10.60 -13.54 4.17
N ASP A 155 -11.67 -14.31 3.98
CA ASP A 155 -11.88 -15.63 4.58
C ASP A 155 -11.48 -16.78 3.66
N THR A 156 -11.08 -16.48 2.41
CA THR A 156 -10.63 -17.50 1.46
C THR A 156 -9.41 -18.24 2.02
N PRO A 157 -9.47 -19.59 2.18
CA PRO A 157 -8.37 -20.35 2.76
C PRO A 157 -7.07 -20.19 1.98
N VAL A 158 -5.95 -20.15 2.71
CA VAL A 158 -4.62 -20.00 2.12
C VAL A 158 -3.56 -20.61 3.04
N ALA A 159 -2.55 -21.20 2.45
CA ALA A 159 -1.38 -21.74 3.15
C ALA A 159 -0.08 -21.15 2.59
N ILE A 160 1.02 -21.29 3.33
CA ILE A 160 2.34 -20.82 2.90
C ILE A 160 2.80 -21.46 1.60
N ASP A 161 2.37 -22.68 1.32
CA ASP A 161 2.73 -23.42 0.11
C ASP A 161 2.05 -22.87 -1.15
N ASP A 162 0.96 -22.10 -0.99
CA ASP A 162 0.27 -21.40 -2.08
C ASP A 162 1.02 -20.12 -2.51
N MET A 163 2.03 -19.69 -1.73
CA MET A 163 2.77 -18.46 -1.97
C MET A 163 3.82 -18.64 -3.05
N ILE A 164 3.52 -18.14 -4.26
CA ILE A 164 4.44 -18.13 -5.40
C ILE A 164 5.42 -16.96 -5.28
N GLY A 165 6.71 -17.29 -5.21
CA GLY A 165 7.81 -16.31 -5.13
C GLY A 165 8.08 -15.78 -3.71
N HIS A 166 9.27 -15.21 -3.54
CA HIS A 166 9.77 -14.76 -2.23
C HIS A 166 8.97 -13.58 -1.67
N TYR A 167 8.51 -12.67 -2.55
CA TYR A 167 7.72 -11.52 -2.11
C TYR A 167 6.43 -11.95 -1.39
N LYS A 168 5.59 -12.76 -2.04
CA LYS A 168 4.33 -13.22 -1.43
C LYS A 168 4.59 -14.01 -0.15
N ARG A 169 5.57 -14.91 -0.18
CA ARG A 169 5.95 -15.72 0.99
C ARG A 169 6.42 -14.84 2.16
N SER A 170 7.26 -13.84 1.91
CA SER A 170 7.72 -12.93 2.96
C SER A 170 6.58 -12.07 3.53
N LYS A 171 5.65 -11.61 2.68
CA LYS A 171 4.48 -10.84 3.14
C LYS A 171 3.49 -11.69 3.93
N PHE A 172 3.27 -12.94 3.52
CA PHE A 172 2.45 -13.90 4.26
C PHE A 172 3.01 -14.12 5.68
N LEU A 173 4.29 -14.45 5.79
CA LEU A 173 4.95 -14.65 7.07
C LEU A 173 4.95 -13.37 7.95
N ALA A 174 5.10 -12.21 7.33
CA ALA A 174 5.01 -10.93 8.03
C ALA A 174 3.59 -10.69 8.57
N GLU A 175 2.56 -10.98 7.78
CA GLU A 175 1.16 -10.84 8.23
C GLU A 175 0.85 -11.78 9.39
N GLU A 176 1.35 -13.02 9.37
CA GLU A 176 1.21 -13.94 10.51
C GLU A 176 1.85 -13.36 11.78
N LYS A 177 3.04 -12.77 11.68
CA LYS A 177 3.68 -12.08 12.82
C LYS A 177 2.84 -10.91 13.32
N VAL A 178 2.26 -10.13 12.44
CA VAL A 178 1.38 -9.00 12.80
C VAL A 178 0.12 -9.51 13.52
N ARG A 179 -0.45 -10.64 13.09
CA ARG A 179 -1.60 -11.27 13.76
C ARG A 179 -1.25 -11.78 15.15
N GLU A 180 -0.03 -12.33 15.35
CA GLU A 180 0.46 -12.68 16.69
C GLU A 180 0.47 -11.45 17.63
N TRP A 181 0.86 -10.27 17.12
CA TRP A 181 0.83 -9.02 17.90
C TRP A 181 -0.59 -8.55 18.22
N ALA A 182 -1.54 -8.69 17.28
CA ALA A 182 -2.95 -8.42 17.56
C ALA A 182 -3.46 -9.30 18.71
N ASN A 183 -3.13 -10.59 18.71
CA ASN A 183 -3.50 -11.53 19.76
C ASN A 183 -2.85 -11.20 21.12
N ARG A 184 -1.71 -10.49 21.12
CA ARG A 184 -1.02 -9.99 22.32
C ARG A 184 -1.57 -8.64 22.80
N GLY A 185 -2.59 -8.09 22.14
CA GLY A 185 -3.28 -6.85 22.54
C GLY A 185 -2.79 -5.58 21.85
N LEU A 186 -1.87 -5.66 20.85
CA LEU A 186 -1.56 -4.50 20.03
C LEU A 186 -2.78 -4.14 19.17
N PRO A 187 -3.28 -2.88 19.19
CA PRO A 187 -4.47 -2.49 18.44
C PRO A 187 -4.15 -2.31 16.93
N VAL A 188 -3.86 -3.41 16.24
CA VAL A 188 -3.49 -3.42 14.81
C VAL A 188 -4.67 -3.84 13.93
N VAL A 189 -4.83 -3.13 12.81
CA VAL A 189 -5.73 -3.45 11.70
C VAL A 189 -4.89 -3.78 10.48
N ILE A 190 -5.24 -4.83 9.77
CA ILE A 190 -4.51 -5.30 8.58
C ILE A 190 -5.27 -4.86 7.34
N VAL A 191 -4.59 -4.23 6.40
CA VAL A 191 -5.16 -3.87 5.10
C VAL A 191 -4.43 -4.60 3.99
N ASN A 192 -5.18 -5.15 3.05
CA ASN A 192 -4.67 -5.92 1.93
C ASN A 192 -4.97 -5.18 0.61
N PRO A 193 -4.13 -4.21 0.21
CA PRO A 193 -4.30 -3.58 -1.09
C PRO A 193 -4.22 -4.59 -2.23
N SER A 194 -5.08 -4.42 -3.21
CA SER A 194 -5.04 -5.15 -4.45
C SER A 194 -3.94 -4.59 -5.37
N THR A 195 -4.31 -3.94 -6.45
CA THR A 195 -3.35 -3.36 -7.39
C THR A 195 -3.61 -1.86 -7.51
N PRO A 196 -2.99 -1.01 -6.67
CA PRO A 196 -3.14 0.42 -6.76
C PRO A 196 -2.58 0.96 -8.08
N VAL A 197 -3.29 1.91 -8.70
CA VAL A 197 -2.86 2.65 -9.89
C VAL A 197 -3.07 4.13 -9.68
N GLY A 198 -2.20 4.96 -10.26
CA GLY A 198 -2.24 6.42 -10.15
C GLY A 198 -0.90 7.07 -10.40
N GLU A 199 -0.81 8.34 -10.07
CA GLU A 199 0.41 9.16 -10.13
C GLU A 199 1.39 8.83 -9.00
N LEU A 200 2.63 9.37 -9.06
CA LEU A 200 3.70 9.22 -8.06
C LEU A 200 4.31 7.82 -7.94
N ASP A 201 4.12 6.93 -8.90
CA ASP A 201 4.77 5.61 -8.93
C ASP A 201 6.22 5.73 -9.46
N ILE A 202 7.08 6.45 -8.69
CA ILE A 202 8.47 6.81 -9.05
C ILE A 202 9.33 5.58 -9.40
N LYS A 203 9.11 4.50 -8.67
CA LYS A 203 9.74 3.21 -8.95
C LYS A 203 8.65 2.28 -9.44
N PRO A 204 8.39 2.26 -10.77
CA PRO A 204 7.22 1.62 -11.30
C PRO A 204 6.95 0.27 -10.64
N THR A 205 5.79 0.17 -10.00
CA THR A 205 5.27 -1.10 -9.48
C THR A 205 5.11 -2.10 -10.64
N PRO A 206 4.89 -3.38 -10.40
CA PRO A 206 4.62 -4.33 -11.50
C PRO A 206 3.50 -3.86 -12.43
N THR A 207 2.45 -3.22 -11.89
CA THR A 207 1.36 -2.65 -12.71
C THR A 207 1.78 -1.34 -13.39
N GLY A 208 2.51 -0.47 -12.69
CA GLY A 208 3.12 0.71 -13.31
C GLY A 208 4.01 0.35 -14.48
N LYS A 209 4.78 -0.76 -14.37
CA LYS A 209 5.59 -1.28 -15.49
C LYS A 209 4.72 -1.73 -16.66
N ILE A 210 3.58 -2.37 -16.44
CA ILE A 210 2.63 -2.72 -17.52
C ILE A 210 2.16 -1.44 -18.24
N ILE A 211 1.82 -0.38 -17.49
CA ILE A 211 1.40 0.91 -18.08
C ILE A 211 2.54 1.53 -18.90
N VAL A 212 3.75 1.60 -18.36
CA VAL A 212 4.93 2.13 -19.07
C VAL A 212 5.23 1.34 -20.32
N ASP A 213 5.21 0.01 -20.26
CA ASP A 213 5.48 -0.84 -21.42
C ASP A 213 4.37 -0.75 -22.49
N PHE A 214 3.11 -0.56 -22.07
CA PHE A 214 2.02 -0.25 -22.98
C PHE A 214 2.25 1.11 -23.70
N LEU A 215 2.58 2.16 -22.96
CA LEU A 215 2.86 3.49 -23.50
C LEU A 215 4.06 3.49 -24.47
N ARG A 216 5.04 2.61 -24.24
CA ARG A 216 6.21 2.42 -25.13
C ARG A 216 5.91 1.56 -26.36
N GLY A 217 4.68 1.08 -26.53
CA GLY A 217 4.31 0.19 -27.63
C GLY A 217 4.92 -1.21 -27.56
N LYS A 218 5.37 -1.65 -26.39
CA LYS A 218 5.99 -2.99 -26.19
C LYS A 218 4.98 -4.12 -26.04
N MET A 219 3.68 -3.79 -25.89
CA MET A 219 2.62 -4.78 -25.68
C MET A 219 2.01 -5.21 -27.00
N PHE A 220 2.54 -6.29 -27.60
CA PHE A 220 2.04 -6.85 -28.87
C PHE A 220 0.88 -7.85 -28.66
N GLY A 221 0.69 -8.32 -27.42
CA GLY A 221 -0.34 -9.30 -27.07
C GLY A 221 -0.61 -9.35 -25.57
N TYR A 222 -1.54 -10.20 -25.18
CA TYR A 222 -1.92 -10.41 -23.79
C TYR A 222 -2.15 -11.88 -23.47
N VAL A 223 -1.88 -12.28 -22.22
CA VAL A 223 -2.25 -13.60 -21.69
C VAL A 223 -3.62 -13.52 -21.00
N ASP A 224 -4.32 -14.67 -20.90
CA ASP A 224 -5.60 -14.75 -20.18
C ASP A 224 -5.36 -14.72 -18.68
N THR A 225 -5.33 -13.53 -18.13
CA THR A 225 -5.16 -13.28 -16.70
C THR A 225 -6.06 -12.13 -16.26
N GLY A 226 -6.13 -11.88 -14.96
CA GLY A 226 -6.92 -10.79 -14.40
C GLY A 226 -6.33 -10.28 -13.11
N MET A 227 -6.66 -9.05 -12.78
CA MET A 227 -6.26 -8.38 -11.55
C MET A 227 -7.38 -7.49 -11.02
N ASN A 228 -7.38 -7.24 -9.74
CA ASN A 228 -8.25 -6.24 -9.13
C ASN A 228 -7.49 -4.91 -9.08
N LEU A 229 -8.03 -3.85 -9.65
CA LEU A 229 -7.44 -2.51 -9.63
C LEU A 229 -8.17 -1.61 -8.64
N ILE A 230 -7.42 -0.74 -7.97
CA ILE A 230 -7.94 0.31 -7.10
C ILE A 230 -7.21 1.63 -7.39
N ASP A 231 -7.92 2.76 -7.34
CA ASP A 231 -7.28 4.08 -7.33
C ASP A 231 -6.37 4.20 -6.11
N VAL A 232 -5.11 4.60 -6.30
CA VAL A 232 -4.16 4.77 -5.19
C VAL A 232 -4.65 5.78 -4.15
N ARG A 233 -5.48 6.75 -4.56
CA ARG A 233 -6.10 7.72 -3.64
C ARG A 233 -7.15 7.06 -2.76
N ASP A 234 -7.99 6.18 -3.32
CA ASP A 234 -8.95 5.38 -2.54
C ASP A 234 -8.22 4.44 -1.58
N CYS A 235 -7.12 3.84 -2.05
CA CYS A 235 -6.26 3.00 -1.22
C CYS A 235 -5.69 3.80 -0.03
N ALA A 236 -5.18 5.01 -0.26
CA ALA A 236 -4.65 5.88 0.78
C ALA A 236 -5.73 6.32 1.79
N GLU A 237 -6.89 6.75 1.30
CA GLU A 237 -8.07 7.07 2.12
C GLU A 237 -8.49 5.88 2.97
N GLY A 238 -8.50 4.68 2.37
CA GLY A 238 -8.79 3.43 3.06
C GLY A 238 -7.91 3.18 4.28
N HIS A 239 -6.62 3.55 4.24
CA HIS A 239 -5.71 3.42 5.38
C HIS A 239 -6.16 4.27 6.57
N VAL A 240 -6.60 5.51 6.32
CA VAL A 240 -7.10 6.39 7.37
C VAL A 240 -8.41 5.87 7.92
N LEU A 241 -9.33 5.45 7.06
CA LEU A 241 -10.58 4.82 7.47
C LEU A 241 -10.37 3.54 8.28
N ALA A 242 -9.34 2.75 7.95
CA ALA A 242 -8.96 1.56 8.73
C ALA A 242 -8.44 1.93 10.12
N ALA A 243 -7.69 3.02 10.26
CA ALA A 243 -7.28 3.52 11.58
C ALA A 243 -8.48 3.95 12.43
N GLU A 244 -9.45 4.63 11.82
CA GLU A 244 -10.63 5.19 12.49
C GLU A 244 -11.68 4.11 12.84
N LYS A 245 -12.00 3.22 11.89
CA LYS A 245 -13.17 2.33 11.96
C LYS A 245 -12.82 0.85 11.96
N GLY A 246 -11.58 0.48 11.60
CA GLY A 246 -11.19 -0.92 11.48
C GLY A 246 -11.24 -1.66 12.81
N ARG A 247 -11.71 -2.90 12.77
CA ARG A 247 -11.71 -3.78 13.95
C ARG A 247 -10.32 -4.37 14.15
N VAL A 248 -9.84 -4.35 15.38
CA VAL A 248 -8.53 -4.88 15.77
C VAL A 248 -8.42 -6.36 15.39
N GLY A 249 -7.30 -6.74 14.77
CA GLY A 249 -7.02 -8.11 14.32
C GLY A 249 -7.66 -8.48 12.99
N GLU A 250 -8.58 -7.66 12.45
CA GLU A 250 -9.27 -7.93 11.19
C GLU A 250 -8.45 -7.54 9.97
N ARG A 251 -8.70 -8.28 8.88
CA ARG A 251 -8.20 -7.97 7.52
C ARG A 251 -9.27 -7.25 6.71
N TYR A 252 -8.83 -6.33 5.85
CA TYR A 252 -9.70 -5.60 4.92
C TYR A 252 -9.04 -5.52 3.54
N ILE A 253 -9.68 -6.10 2.53
CA ILE A 253 -9.24 -6.00 1.15
C ILE A 253 -9.51 -4.58 0.64
N PHE A 254 -8.45 -3.89 0.20
CA PHE A 254 -8.57 -2.63 -0.50
C PHE A 254 -8.54 -2.89 -2.00
N GLY A 255 -9.70 -3.18 -2.53
CA GLY A 255 -9.95 -3.49 -3.93
C GLY A 255 -10.98 -2.57 -4.55
N GLY A 256 -10.96 -2.49 -5.86
CA GLY A 256 -11.93 -1.78 -6.66
C GLY A 256 -12.47 -2.72 -7.75
N ARG A 257 -12.08 -2.50 -9.01
CA ARG A 257 -12.62 -3.22 -10.16
C ARG A 257 -11.79 -4.46 -10.54
N ASN A 258 -12.43 -5.61 -10.66
CA ASN A 258 -11.84 -6.81 -11.25
C ASN A 258 -11.83 -6.67 -12.77
N LEU A 259 -10.64 -6.74 -13.38
CA LEU A 259 -10.43 -6.63 -14.82
C LEU A 259 -9.57 -7.79 -15.33
N THR A 260 -9.83 -8.24 -16.53
CA THR A 260 -8.86 -9.01 -17.31
C THR A 260 -7.73 -8.09 -17.79
N LEU A 261 -6.58 -8.67 -18.16
CA LEU A 261 -5.49 -7.89 -18.74
C LEU A 261 -5.91 -7.21 -20.05
N LYS A 262 -6.81 -7.84 -20.82
CA LYS A 262 -7.38 -7.24 -22.04
C LYS A 262 -8.20 -5.99 -21.72
N GLU A 263 -9.10 -6.07 -20.73
CA GLU A 263 -9.91 -4.92 -20.30
C GLU A 263 -9.05 -3.78 -19.74
N LEU A 264 -7.94 -4.09 -19.05
CA LEU A 264 -6.97 -3.07 -18.65
C LEU A 264 -6.35 -2.38 -19.86
N PHE A 265 -5.95 -3.13 -20.90
CA PHE A 265 -5.42 -2.52 -22.12
C PHE A 265 -6.48 -1.72 -22.88
N ASP A 266 -7.75 -2.14 -22.87
CA ASP A 266 -8.84 -1.37 -23.45
C ASP A 266 -9.08 -0.05 -22.71
N ALA A 267 -9.03 -0.09 -21.38
CA ALA A 267 -9.11 1.12 -20.55
C ALA A 267 -7.92 2.05 -20.78
N LEU A 268 -6.69 1.52 -20.92
CA LEU A 268 -5.51 2.32 -21.27
C LEU A 268 -5.65 2.91 -22.69
N ALA A 269 -6.15 2.14 -23.65
CA ALA A 269 -6.40 2.64 -25.01
C ALA A 269 -7.38 3.81 -25.02
N SER A 270 -8.42 3.76 -24.17
CA SER A 270 -9.42 4.84 -24.10
C SER A 270 -8.86 6.17 -23.55
N VAL A 271 -7.78 6.14 -22.76
CA VAL A 271 -7.16 7.35 -22.17
C VAL A 271 -5.86 7.77 -22.85
N THR A 272 -5.35 6.98 -23.83
CA THR A 272 -4.03 7.24 -24.45
C THR A 272 -4.03 7.39 -25.94
N GLU A 273 -5.09 7.02 -26.63
CA GLU A 273 -5.19 6.88 -28.10
C GLU A 273 -4.26 5.79 -28.71
N ILE A 274 -3.55 5.02 -27.85
CA ILE A 274 -2.72 3.89 -28.29
C ILE A 274 -3.64 2.66 -28.45
N PRO A 275 -3.59 1.95 -29.59
CA PRO A 275 -4.47 0.80 -29.82
C PRO A 275 -4.21 -0.32 -28.82
N SER A 276 -5.29 -0.91 -28.29
CA SER A 276 -5.22 -2.07 -27.42
C SER A 276 -4.72 -3.31 -28.17
N PRO A 277 -3.83 -4.13 -27.58
CA PRO A 277 -3.41 -5.40 -28.15
C PRO A 277 -4.59 -6.34 -28.39
N THR A 278 -4.63 -6.99 -29.54
CA THR A 278 -5.71 -7.92 -29.93
C THR A 278 -5.29 -9.39 -29.91
N MET A 279 -3.96 -9.66 -29.94
CA MET A 279 -3.44 -11.02 -30.00
C MET A 279 -3.43 -11.67 -28.61
N LYS A 280 -4.19 -12.74 -28.43
CA LYS A 280 -4.13 -13.56 -27.21
C LYS A 280 -2.96 -14.54 -27.31
N VAL A 281 -2.04 -14.44 -26.34
CA VAL A 281 -0.86 -15.30 -26.22
C VAL A 281 -1.18 -16.46 -25.29
N PRO A 282 -1.02 -17.74 -25.74
CA PRO A 282 -1.19 -18.89 -24.85
C PRO A 282 -0.17 -18.87 -23.70
N HIS A 283 -0.58 -19.30 -22.51
CA HIS A 283 0.29 -19.30 -21.32
C HIS A 283 1.60 -20.07 -21.52
N TRP A 284 1.56 -21.21 -22.25
CA TRP A 284 2.76 -21.99 -22.48
C TRP A 284 3.80 -21.25 -23.34
N VAL A 285 3.35 -20.38 -24.28
CA VAL A 285 4.25 -19.54 -25.09
C VAL A 285 4.90 -18.49 -24.19
N ALA A 286 4.10 -17.81 -23.36
CA ALA A 286 4.61 -16.79 -22.43
C ALA A 286 5.61 -17.41 -21.44
N GLU A 287 5.31 -18.61 -20.92
CA GLU A 287 6.20 -19.30 -19.98
C GLU A 287 7.50 -19.75 -20.64
N THR A 288 7.43 -20.26 -21.88
CA THR A 288 8.64 -20.67 -22.62
C THR A 288 9.53 -19.44 -22.89
N TYR A 289 8.94 -18.34 -23.30
CA TYR A 289 9.67 -17.06 -23.46
C TYR A 289 10.33 -16.63 -22.14
N ALA A 290 9.57 -16.60 -21.04
CA ALA A 290 10.09 -16.19 -19.75
C ALA A 290 11.23 -17.11 -19.27
N ARG A 291 11.18 -18.43 -19.50
CA ARG A 291 12.25 -19.37 -19.16
C ARG A 291 13.54 -19.05 -19.93
N ILE A 292 13.43 -18.82 -21.23
CA ILE A 292 14.59 -18.46 -22.09
C ILE A 292 15.17 -17.11 -21.67
N GLU A 293 14.30 -16.11 -21.46
CA GLU A 293 14.72 -14.77 -21.06
C GLU A 293 15.37 -14.78 -19.67
N ASN A 294 14.80 -15.51 -18.70
CA ASN A 294 15.39 -15.64 -17.36
C ASN A 294 16.76 -16.33 -17.40
N PHE A 295 16.89 -17.42 -18.16
CA PHE A 295 18.19 -18.07 -18.35
C PHE A 295 19.22 -17.11 -18.93
N TRP A 296 18.85 -16.38 -19.98
CA TRP A 296 19.78 -15.39 -20.58
C TRP A 296 20.11 -14.26 -19.63
N SER A 297 19.11 -13.66 -18.99
CA SER A 297 19.30 -12.48 -18.13
C SER A 297 20.05 -12.82 -16.84
N ILE A 298 19.70 -13.92 -16.18
CA ILE A 298 20.26 -14.30 -14.87
C ILE A 298 21.60 -14.98 -15.03
N ASP A 299 21.68 -16.04 -15.87
CA ASP A 299 22.85 -16.92 -15.92
C ASP A 299 23.95 -16.36 -16.82
N ILE A 300 23.59 -15.67 -17.93
CA ILE A 300 24.55 -15.14 -18.89
C ILE A 300 24.80 -13.66 -18.66
N ALA A 301 23.75 -12.81 -18.71
CA ALA A 301 23.87 -11.36 -18.61
C ALA A 301 24.02 -10.84 -17.17
N ARG A 302 23.73 -11.66 -16.15
CA ARG A 302 23.78 -11.35 -14.72
C ARG A 302 22.98 -10.10 -14.34
N ARG A 303 21.84 -9.89 -15.00
CA ARG A 303 20.91 -8.77 -14.77
C ARG A 303 19.55 -9.28 -14.32
N GLU A 304 18.71 -8.36 -13.83
CA GLU A 304 17.31 -8.65 -13.54
C GLU A 304 16.57 -9.00 -14.85
N PRO A 305 15.75 -10.07 -14.84
CA PRO A 305 14.94 -10.44 -16.00
C PRO A 305 13.86 -9.40 -16.30
N ASP A 306 13.65 -9.10 -17.58
CA ASP A 306 12.60 -8.18 -18.01
C ASP A 306 11.21 -8.73 -17.71
N VAL A 307 11.05 -10.07 -17.79
CA VAL A 307 9.83 -10.82 -17.48
C VAL A 307 10.16 -11.93 -16.49
N PRO A 308 10.08 -11.67 -15.16
CA PRO A 308 10.32 -12.70 -14.15
C PRO A 308 9.39 -13.91 -14.33
N LEU A 309 9.95 -15.12 -14.25
CA LEU A 309 9.20 -16.38 -14.43
C LEU A 309 8.03 -16.49 -13.42
N GLU A 310 8.24 -15.98 -12.19
CA GLU A 310 7.21 -15.92 -11.15
C GLU A 310 6.00 -15.11 -11.60
N SER A 311 6.21 -13.98 -12.30
CA SER A 311 5.12 -13.14 -12.83
C SER A 311 4.27 -13.89 -13.85
N VAL A 312 4.91 -14.71 -14.71
CA VAL A 312 4.18 -15.51 -15.71
C VAL A 312 3.44 -16.66 -15.06
N LYS A 313 4.00 -17.28 -14.03
CA LYS A 313 3.29 -18.31 -13.23
C LYS A 313 2.07 -17.73 -12.53
N LEU A 314 2.20 -16.53 -11.94
CA LEU A 314 1.09 -15.82 -11.32
C LEU A 314 -0.02 -15.46 -12.32
N ALA A 315 0.33 -15.13 -13.54
CA ALA A 315 -0.62 -14.80 -14.61
C ALA A 315 -1.51 -15.98 -15.06
N ARG A 316 -1.26 -17.22 -14.58
CA ARG A 316 -2.19 -18.36 -14.79
C ARG A 316 -3.46 -18.23 -13.97
N HIS A 317 -3.49 -17.39 -12.94
CA HIS A 317 -4.62 -17.17 -12.07
C HIS A 317 -5.20 -15.77 -12.27
N LYS A 318 -6.53 -15.67 -12.21
CA LYS A 318 -7.21 -14.38 -12.14
C LYS A 318 -7.20 -13.93 -10.68
N MET A 319 -6.43 -12.90 -10.39
CA MET A 319 -6.34 -12.30 -9.06
C MET A 319 -7.51 -11.34 -8.85
N TRP A 320 -8.70 -11.91 -8.73
CA TRP A 320 -9.94 -11.19 -8.48
C TRP A 320 -10.32 -11.27 -7.02
N PHE A 321 -10.72 -10.13 -6.48
CA PHE A 321 -11.02 -9.97 -5.05
C PHE A 321 -12.31 -9.22 -4.84
N ASP A 322 -12.98 -9.52 -3.72
CA ASP A 322 -14.18 -8.85 -3.23
C ASP A 322 -13.81 -7.94 -2.07
N ALA A 323 -13.99 -6.63 -2.25
CA ALA A 323 -13.73 -5.60 -1.25
C ALA A 323 -14.98 -5.22 -0.44
N SER A 324 -16.09 -5.94 -0.56
CA SER A 324 -17.37 -5.58 0.05
C SER A 324 -17.29 -5.38 1.56
N LYS A 325 -16.39 -6.11 2.26
CA LYS A 325 -16.16 -5.93 3.69
C LYS A 325 -15.58 -4.55 3.99
N ALA A 326 -14.54 -4.13 3.28
CA ALA A 326 -13.94 -2.80 3.46
C ALA A 326 -14.91 -1.68 3.09
N VAL A 327 -15.69 -1.85 2.02
CA VAL A 327 -16.74 -0.88 1.63
C VAL A 327 -17.80 -0.74 2.71
N ARG A 328 -18.33 -1.85 3.22
CA ARG A 328 -19.39 -1.86 4.23
C ARG A 328 -18.91 -1.36 5.59
N ASP A 329 -17.76 -1.86 6.07
CA ASP A 329 -17.33 -1.65 7.45
C ASP A 329 -16.52 -0.35 7.61
N LEU A 330 -15.73 0.03 6.61
CA LEU A 330 -14.89 1.22 6.65
C LEU A 330 -15.47 2.39 5.85
N GLY A 331 -16.27 2.11 4.81
CA GLY A 331 -16.67 3.09 3.81
C GLY A 331 -15.58 3.32 2.76
N LEU A 332 -14.82 2.26 2.40
CA LEU A 332 -13.77 2.36 1.38
C LEU A 332 -14.33 2.95 0.08
N PRO A 333 -13.77 4.07 -0.42
CA PRO A 333 -14.21 4.66 -1.69
C PRO A 333 -14.04 3.68 -2.86
N GLN A 334 -14.92 3.81 -3.86
CA GLN A 334 -14.95 2.97 -5.06
C GLN A 334 -15.01 3.86 -6.31
N ASN A 335 -14.01 4.74 -6.47
CA ASN A 335 -13.95 5.63 -7.62
C ASN A 335 -13.68 4.84 -8.91
N PRO A 336 -14.19 5.32 -10.07
CA PRO A 336 -13.86 4.74 -11.37
C PRO A 336 -12.36 4.67 -11.61
N ILE A 337 -11.88 3.60 -12.27
CA ILE A 337 -10.45 3.36 -12.43
C ILE A 337 -9.84 4.18 -13.58
N GLU A 338 -10.65 4.58 -14.57
CA GLU A 338 -10.18 5.30 -15.75
C GLU A 338 -9.51 6.64 -15.40
N PRO A 339 -10.04 7.47 -14.47
CA PRO A 339 -9.33 8.68 -14.03
C PRO A 339 -7.99 8.39 -13.33
N ALA A 340 -7.87 7.28 -12.61
CA ALA A 340 -6.60 6.88 -11.99
C ALA A 340 -5.57 6.45 -13.04
N LEU A 341 -6.00 5.71 -14.08
CA LEU A 341 -5.17 5.35 -15.21
C LEU A 341 -4.71 6.59 -16.00
N ASP A 342 -5.61 7.56 -16.24
CA ASP A 342 -5.25 8.82 -16.89
C ASP A 342 -4.19 9.60 -16.10
N ARG A 343 -4.33 9.71 -14.77
CA ARG A 343 -3.31 10.34 -13.92
C ARG A 343 -1.98 9.60 -13.95
N ALA A 344 -2.00 8.26 -13.94
CA ALA A 344 -0.79 7.45 -14.07
C ALA A 344 -0.09 7.70 -15.41
N VAL A 345 -0.85 7.70 -16.51
CA VAL A 345 -0.34 7.96 -17.88
C VAL A 345 0.28 9.34 -17.97
N LYS A 346 -0.43 10.38 -17.52
CA LYS A 346 0.08 11.76 -17.51
C LYS A 346 1.35 11.89 -16.68
N TRP A 347 1.37 11.24 -15.53
CA TRP A 347 2.53 11.27 -14.65
C TRP A 347 3.75 10.58 -15.26
N PHE A 348 3.61 9.37 -15.81
CA PHE A 348 4.72 8.66 -16.47
C PHE A 348 5.26 9.43 -17.70
N ARG A 349 4.38 10.02 -18.51
CA ARG A 349 4.79 10.87 -19.64
C ARG A 349 5.53 12.12 -19.17
N GLY A 350 5.03 12.80 -18.15
CA GLY A 350 5.62 14.04 -17.62
C GLY A 350 6.96 13.86 -16.91
N HIS A 351 7.30 12.64 -16.48
CA HIS A 351 8.53 12.34 -15.73
C HIS A 351 9.56 11.51 -16.53
N GLY A 352 9.41 11.43 -17.86
CA GLY A 352 10.42 10.84 -18.74
C GLY A 352 10.50 9.31 -18.69
N TYR A 353 9.40 8.63 -18.30
CA TYR A 353 9.33 7.16 -18.37
C TYR A 353 8.98 6.66 -19.78
N VAL A 354 8.48 7.53 -20.63
CA VAL A 354 8.07 7.25 -22.02
C VAL A 354 8.34 8.44 -22.90
#